data_678bca6bd89faf927fbef7fada2f0f23
#
_entry.id   678bca6bd89faf927fbef7fada2f0f23
#
_cell.length_a   1.000
_cell.length_b   1.000
_cell.length_c   1.000
_cell.angle_alpha   90.00
_cell.angle_beta   90.00
_cell.angle_gamma   90.00
#
_symmetry.space_group_name_H-M   'P 1'
#
loop_
_entity.id
_entity.type
_entity.pdbx_description
1 polymer ?
#
loop_
_entity_poly.entity_id
_entity_poly.type
_entity_poly.pdbx_seq_one_letter_code
_entity_poly.pdbx_strand_id
1 'polypeptide(L)'
;QSKGEMSTGTELQTDTEYQDQNADSSIVQSLVAEDESNKAQPGDQLKVYLTFDDGPSSNTAAILDTLAQYNVKATFFVVGKEDEESQEMYKRIVNEGHTLGMHSYSHKYSVIYDSLENFEDDFTKIQNYLYDITGEDCHYYRFPGGSSNQVSNTDMKEFIKYLNDQDVTYFD
;
A
#
# COMPACT_ATOMS: atom_id res chain seq x y z
N GLN A 1 -14.66 -3.67 71.96
CA GLN A 1 -13.26 -3.19 72.01
C GLN A 1 -12.72 -3.34 70.57
N SER A 2 -12.48 -2.42 69.87
CA SER A 2 -11.70 -1.20 69.84
C SER A 2 -11.50 -0.91 68.37
N LYS A 3 -11.99 0.22 67.89
CA LYS A 3 -11.23 1.34 67.29
C LYS A 3 -10.18 0.93 66.25
N GLY A 4 -10.07 1.54 65.08
CA GLY A 4 -10.15 2.91 64.68
C GLY A 4 -9.98 3.04 63.18
N GLU A 5 -10.58 4.06 62.71
CA GLU A 5 -10.02 5.28 62.08
C GLU A 5 -9.32 5.04 60.72
N MET A 6 -10.03 5.50 59.68
CA MET A 6 -9.79 6.77 58.96
C MET A 6 -8.45 6.89 58.24
N SER A 7 -8.47 6.97 56.92
CA SER A 7 -7.70 7.95 56.15
C SER A 7 -8.24 7.97 54.73
N THR A 8 -8.98 8.97 54.43
CA THR A 8 -8.72 10.14 53.58
C THR A 8 -8.27 9.83 52.16
N GLY A 9 -9.13 10.28 51.29
CA GLY A 9 -9.01 10.36 49.87
C GLY A 9 -7.74 11.10 49.37
N THR A 10 -7.43 10.78 48.17
CA THR A 10 -6.72 11.73 47.30
C THR A 10 -7.30 11.58 45.92
N GLU A 11 -8.13 12.53 45.55
CA GLU A 11 -8.45 12.83 44.16
C GLU A 11 -7.14 13.19 43.47
N LEU A 12 -6.80 12.45 42.40
CA LEU A 12 -5.83 12.90 41.41
C LEU A 12 -6.61 13.45 40.24
N GLN A 13 -6.85 14.74 40.25
CA GLN A 13 -7.08 15.54 39.05
C GLN A 13 -5.84 15.45 38.19
N THR A 14 -6.00 14.98 36.95
CA THR A 14 -5.04 15.21 35.87
C THR A 14 -5.77 15.94 34.77
N ASP A 15 -5.99 17.24 34.97
CA ASP A 15 -6.11 18.19 33.88
C ASP A 15 -4.71 18.40 33.31
N THR A 16 -4.50 17.94 32.09
CA THR A 16 -3.44 18.43 31.27
C THR A 16 -4.03 18.71 29.90
N GLU A 17 -4.66 19.87 29.78
CA GLU A 17 -4.87 20.55 28.51
C GLU A 17 -3.48 20.85 27.91
N TYR A 18 -3.11 20.13 26.87
CA TYR A 18 -2.03 20.52 26.00
C TYR A 18 -2.57 21.57 25.02
N GLN A 19 -2.47 22.83 25.40
CA GLN A 19 -2.57 23.94 24.46
C GLN A 19 -1.20 24.11 23.80
N ASP A 20 -1.03 23.53 22.62
CA ASP A 20 0.07 23.87 21.72
C ASP A 20 -0.31 25.12 20.94
N GLN A 21 -0.10 26.29 21.54
CA GLN A 21 -0.12 27.58 20.86
C GLN A 21 1.33 27.99 20.63
N ASN A 22 1.92 27.56 19.53
CA ASN A 22 2.98 28.26 18.80
C ASN A 22 3.51 27.38 17.65
N ALA A 23 2.69 27.04 16.69
CA ALA A 23 3.20 26.73 15.36
C ALA A 23 3.52 28.08 14.71
N ASP A 24 4.80 28.42 14.65
CA ASP A 24 5.29 29.61 14.00
C ASP A 24 4.81 29.69 12.55
N SER A 25 3.86 30.58 12.30
CA SER A 25 3.23 30.78 10.98
C SER A 25 4.25 31.23 9.91
N SER A 26 5.47 31.60 10.32
CA SER A 26 6.55 32.00 9.42
C SER A 26 7.19 30.80 8.71
N ILE A 27 7.17 29.60 9.33
CA ILE A 27 7.71 28.38 8.70
C ILE A 27 6.76 27.86 7.62
N VAL A 28 5.47 27.98 7.81
CA VAL A 28 4.45 27.57 6.81
C VAL A 28 4.49 28.48 5.59
N GLN A 29 4.78 29.78 5.76
CA GLN A 29 4.91 30.72 4.65
C GLN A 29 6.21 30.59 3.86
N SER A 30 7.29 30.08 4.46
CA SER A 30 8.57 29.86 3.74
C SER A 30 8.58 28.59 2.89
N LEU A 31 7.69 27.63 3.16
CA LEU A 31 7.54 26.40 2.36
C LEU A 31 6.60 26.60 1.14
N VAL A 32 5.95 27.75 1.03
CA VAL A 32 5.02 28.03 -0.08
C VAL A 32 5.66 28.97 -1.14
N ALA A 33 6.84 29.49 -0.88
CA ALA A 33 7.49 30.45 -1.77
C ALA A 33 8.77 29.86 -2.36
N GLU A 34 8.65 28.87 -3.25
CA GLU A 34 9.66 28.60 -4.31
C GLU A 34 9.24 27.35 -5.12
N ASP A 35 8.28 27.51 -6.02
CA ASP A 35 8.35 26.99 -7.38
C ASP A 35 7.29 27.67 -8.27
N GLU A 36 7.59 28.87 -8.74
CA GLU A 36 6.76 29.58 -9.73
C GLU A 36 6.81 28.91 -11.13
N SER A 37 7.54 27.83 -11.31
CA SER A 37 7.67 27.15 -12.60
C SER A 37 6.59 26.11 -12.85
N ASN A 38 5.74 25.78 -11.85
CA ASN A 38 4.66 24.81 -11.98
C ASN A 38 3.30 25.40 -11.61
N LYS A 39 2.96 26.56 -12.21
CA LYS A 39 1.59 27.08 -12.13
C LYS A 39 0.69 26.16 -12.96
N ALA A 40 -0.03 25.25 -12.27
CA ALA A 40 -1.15 24.53 -12.86
C ALA A 40 -2.08 25.51 -13.56
N GLN A 41 -2.39 25.28 -14.83
CA GLN A 41 -3.32 26.08 -15.59
C GLN A 41 -4.72 25.98 -14.92
N PRO A 42 -5.54 27.04 -14.94
CA PRO A 42 -6.92 26.96 -14.44
C PRO A 42 -7.68 25.91 -15.26
N GLY A 43 -7.88 24.71 -14.68
CA GLY A 43 -8.51 23.55 -15.35
C GLY A 43 -7.78 22.23 -15.11
N ASP A 44 -6.50 22.23 -14.72
CA ASP A 44 -5.78 21.00 -14.33
C ASP A 44 -6.22 20.58 -12.92
N GLN A 45 -7.08 19.57 -12.87
CA GLN A 45 -7.38 18.90 -11.61
C GLN A 45 -6.16 18.05 -11.21
N LEU A 46 -5.60 18.32 -10.03
CA LEU A 46 -4.59 17.46 -9.43
C LEU A 46 -5.19 16.07 -9.22
N LYS A 47 -4.54 15.05 -9.76
CA LYS A 47 -4.94 13.64 -9.58
C LYS A 47 -4.02 12.99 -8.57
N VAL A 48 -4.60 12.31 -7.61
CA VAL A 48 -3.89 11.47 -6.63
C VAL A 48 -4.30 10.03 -6.89
N TYR A 49 -3.32 9.14 -7.00
CA TYR A 49 -3.54 7.71 -7.14
C TYR A 49 -3.17 7.03 -5.82
N LEU A 50 -4.15 6.37 -5.20
CA LEU A 50 -3.93 5.60 -3.99
C LEU A 50 -3.48 4.18 -4.37
N THR A 51 -2.41 3.71 -3.75
CA THR A 51 -1.91 2.35 -3.92
C THR A 51 -1.68 1.68 -2.58
N PHE A 52 -1.90 0.36 -2.52
CA PHE A 52 -1.69 -0.46 -1.33
C PHE A 52 -0.90 -1.69 -1.74
N ASP A 53 0.21 -1.94 -1.07
CA ASP A 53 1.10 -3.07 -1.33
C ASP A 53 0.97 -4.14 -0.23
N ASP A 54 1.52 -5.35 -0.47
CA ASP A 54 1.64 -6.47 0.47
C ASP A 54 0.32 -7.11 0.95
N GLY A 55 -0.82 -6.63 0.47
CA GLY A 55 -2.12 -7.21 0.77
C GLY A 55 -2.34 -8.59 0.12
N PRO A 56 -3.42 -9.29 0.49
CA PRO A 56 -4.38 -8.99 1.54
C PRO A 56 -3.82 -9.11 2.95
N SER A 57 -4.41 -8.38 3.89
CA SER A 57 -4.09 -8.41 5.31
C SER A 57 -5.35 -8.22 6.14
N SER A 58 -5.24 -8.32 7.46
CA SER A 58 -6.35 -8.04 8.39
C SER A 58 -6.96 -6.64 8.23
N ASN A 59 -6.23 -5.71 7.60
CA ASN A 59 -6.69 -4.35 7.36
C ASN A 59 -7.41 -4.16 6.01
N THR A 60 -7.28 -5.12 5.09
CA THR A 60 -7.77 -4.96 3.71
C THR A 60 -9.28 -4.71 3.66
N ALA A 61 -10.07 -5.45 4.45
CA ALA A 61 -11.51 -5.24 4.51
C ALA A 61 -11.88 -3.82 4.96
N ALA A 62 -11.26 -3.32 6.03
CA ALA A 62 -11.51 -1.96 6.54
C ALA A 62 -11.07 -0.87 5.55
N ILE A 63 -9.99 -1.10 4.79
CA ILE A 63 -9.55 -0.21 3.72
C ILE A 63 -10.61 -0.16 2.61
N LEU A 64 -11.09 -1.31 2.14
CA LEU A 64 -12.13 -1.39 1.11
C LEU A 64 -13.42 -0.70 1.57
N ASP A 65 -13.87 -0.95 2.79
CA ASP A 65 -15.06 -0.31 3.37
C ASP A 65 -14.90 1.23 3.41
N THR A 66 -13.70 1.71 3.77
CA THR A 66 -13.40 3.14 3.80
C THR A 66 -13.42 3.73 2.39
N LEU A 67 -12.78 3.09 1.42
CA LEU A 67 -12.77 3.52 0.02
C LEU A 67 -14.20 3.58 -0.55
N ALA A 68 -15.04 2.61 -0.22
CA ALA A 68 -16.45 2.58 -0.61
C ALA A 68 -17.22 3.76 0.02
N GLN A 69 -17.00 4.05 1.31
CA GLN A 69 -17.65 5.17 2.01
C GLN A 69 -17.37 6.51 1.34
N TYR A 70 -16.15 6.71 0.85
CA TYR A 70 -15.74 7.96 0.18
C TYR A 70 -15.87 7.92 -1.34
N ASN A 71 -16.38 6.81 -1.90
CA ASN A 71 -16.48 6.57 -3.35
C ASN A 71 -15.14 6.81 -4.08
N VAL A 72 -14.05 6.32 -3.51
CA VAL A 72 -12.68 6.44 -4.04
C VAL A 72 -12.23 5.07 -4.53
N LYS A 73 -11.50 5.06 -5.66
CA LYS A 73 -10.87 3.84 -6.18
C LYS A 73 -9.37 3.87 -5.92
N ALA A 74 -8.79 2.69 -5.83
CA ALA A 74 -7.37 2.50 -5.54
C ALA A 74 -6.80 1.33 -6.37
N THR A 75 -5.48 1.21 -6.37
CA THR A 75 -4.78 0.04 -6.91
C THR A 75 -4.20 -0.76 -5.75
N PHE A 76 -4.39 -2.07 -5.77
CA PHE A 76 -3.85 -2.99 -4.78
C PHE A 76 -2.82 -3.90 -5.45
N PHE A 77 -1.55 -3.75 -5.10
CA PHE A 77 -0.47 -4.65 -5.51
C PHE A 77 -0.36 -5.77 -4.48
N VAL A 78 -0.89 -6.94 -4.83
CA VAL A 78 -1.11 -8.03 -3.88
C VAL A 78 -0.05 -9.12 -3.98
N VAL A 79 0.16 -9.84 -2.88
CA VAL A 79 1.01 -11.04 -2.82
C VAL A 79 0.15 -12.31 -2.80
N GLY A 80 0.73 -13.46 -3.15
CA GLY A 80 0.02 -14.74 -3.14
C GLY A 80 -0.29 -15.22 -1.72
N LYS A 81 -1.60 -15.36 -1.38
CA LYS A 81 -2.09 -15.93 -0.13
C LYS A 81 -3.22 -16.89 -0.43
N GLU A 82 -3.13 -18.11 0.10
CA GLU A 82 -4.02 -19.22 -0.28
C GLU A 82 -5.20 -19.42 0.69
N ASP A 83 -5.25 -18.65 1.79
CA ASP A 83 -6.35 -18.73 2.75
C ASP A 83 -7.65 -18.12 2.18
N GLU A 84 -8.79 -18.64 2.63
CA GLU A 84 -10.12 -18.23 2.12
C GLU A 84 -10.40 -16.74 2.33
N GLU A 85 -9.94 -16.16 3.45
CA GLU A 85 -10.14 -14.74 3.75
C GLU A 85 -9.40 -13.86 2.73
N SER A 86 -8.16 -14.21 2.40
CA SER A 86 -7.38 -13.51 1.38
C SER A 86 -7.99 -13.66 -0.02
N GLN A 87 -8.48 -14.84 -0.37
CA GLN A 87 -9.16 -15.06 -1.66
C GLN A 87 -10.43 -14.22 -1.78
N GLU A 88 -11.18 -14.06 -0.71
CA GLU A 88 -12.35 -13.18 -0.71
C GLU A 88 -11.97 -11.71 -0.89
N MET A 89 -10.83 -11.27 -0.33
CA MET A 89 -10.35 -9.89 -0.52
C MET A 89 -9.93 -9.62 -1.98
N TYR A 90 -9.31 -10.56 -2.69
CA TYR A 90 -9.02 -10.38 -4.12
C TYR A 90 -10.31 -10.18 -4.93
N LYS A 91 -11.35 -10.99 -4.66
CA LYS A 91 -12.66 -10.84 -5.31
C LYS A 91 -13.31 -9.50 -4.98
N ARG A 92 -13.23 -9.06 -3.73
CA ARG A 92 -13.77 -7.75 -3.32
C ARG A 92 -13.06 -6.61 -4.04
N ILE A 93 -11.73 -6.64 -4.13
CA ILE A 93 -10.94 -5.62 -4.85
C ILE A 93 -11.49 -5.43 -6.26
N VAL A 94 -11.67 -6.52 -7.01
CA VAL A 94 -12.18 -6.49 -8.38
C VAL A 94 -13.66 -6.08 -8.43
N ASN A 95 -14.52 -6.72 -7.64
CA ASN A 95 -15.96 -6.49 -7.67
C ASN A 95 -16.35 -5.08 -7.24
N GLU A 96 -15.57 -4.46 -6.35
CA GLU A 96 -15.77 -3.09 -5.91
C GLU A 96 -15.15 -2.06 -6.88
N GLY A 97 -14.55 -2.51 -8.00
CA GLY A 97 -14.03 -1.68 -9.09
C GLY A 97 -12.70 -1.00 -8.77
N HIS A 98 -11.90 -1.60 -7.91
CA HIS A 98 -10.50 -1.25 -7.71
C HIS A 98 -9.62 -1.96 -8.74
N THR A 99 -8.40 -1.47 -8.94
CA THR A 99 -7.41 -2.14 -9.79
C THR A 99 -6.67 -3.19 -8.99
N LEU A 100 -6.66 -4.43 -9.48
CA LEU A 100 -5.85 -5.52 -8.94
C LEU A 100 -4.52 -5.55 -9.70
N GLY A 101 -3.41 -5.42 -8.98
CA GLY A 101 -2.05 -5.52 -9.48
C GLY A 101 -1.26 -6.60 -8.73
N MET A 102 -0.13 -6.97 -9.27
CA MET A 102 0.73 -8.04 -8.76
C MET A 102 1.94 -7.47 -8.03
N HIS A 103 2.29 -8.07 -6.87
CA HIS A 103 3.47 -7.71 -6.07
C HIS A 103 4.36 -8.91 -5.76
N SER A 104 4.39 -9.94 -6.59
CA SER A 104 5.00 -11.23 -6.38
C SER A 104 4.06 -12.25 -5.72
N TYR A 105 4.26 -13.52 -6.03
CA TYR A 105 3.55 -14.59 -5.33
C TYR A 105 4.14 -14.85 -3.94
N SER A 106 5.45 -15.03 -3.87
CA SER A 106 6.13 -15.45 -2.65
C SER A 106 6.55 -14.31 -1.72
N HIS A 107 6.74 -13.11 -2.27
CA HIS A 107 7.35 -11.95 -1.62
C HIS A 107 8.70 -12.27 -0.94
N LYS A 108 9.42 -13.26 -1.46
CA LYS A 108 10.74 -13.66 -0.94
C LYS A 108 11.84 -13.18 -1.87
N TYR A 109 12.56 -12.15 -1.47
CA TYR A 109 13.64 -11.54 -2.25
C TYR A 109 14.70 -12.54 -2.69
N SER A 110 15.06 -13.48 -1.83
CA SER A 110 16.01 -14.56 -2.13
C SER A 110 15.50 -15.59 -3.16
N VAL A 111 14.23 -15.53 -3.50
CA VAL A 111 13.62 -16.35 -4.56
C VAL A 111 13.47 -15.53 -5.82
N ILE A 112 12.68 -14.43 -5.74
CA ILE A 112 12.31 -13.63 -6.91
C ILE A 112 13.51 -12.94 -7.58
N TYR A 113 14.58 -12.62 -6.82
CA TYR A 113 15.76 -11.90 -7.32
C TYR A 113 17.03 -12.77 -7.43
N ASP A 114 16.89 -14.08 -7.28
CA ASP A 114 18.00 -15.01 -7.46
C ASP A 114 18.39 -15.17 -8.94
N SER A 115 17.38 -15.32 -9.81
CA SER A 115 17.55 -15.43 -11.25
C SER A 115 16.32 -14.93 -12.01
N LEU A 116 16.47 -14.68 -13.31
CA LEU A 116 15.34 -14.37 -14.20
C LEU A 116 14.32 -15.50 -14.22
N GLU A 117 14.73 -16.74 -14.29
CA GLU A 117 13.85 -17.92 -14.28
C GLU A 117 12.97 -17.97 -13.03
N ASN A 118 13.57 -17.76 -11.85
CA ASN A 118 12.82 -17.71 -10.59
C ASN A 118 11.82 -16.56 -10.52
N PHE A 119 12.16 -15.42 -11.11
CA PHE A 119 11.25 -14.29 -11.24
C PHE A 119 10.07 -14.62 -12.17
N GLU A 120 10.35 -15.22 -13.33
CA GLU A 120 9.33 -15.64 -14.29
C GLU A 120 8.35 -16.65 -13.69
N ASP A 121 8.86 -17.61 -12.91
CA ASP A 121 8.04 -18.60 -12.21
C ASP A 121 7.15 -17.94 -11.14
N ASP A 122 7.70 -17.05 -10.31
CA ASP A 122 6.95 -16.32 -9.26
C ASP A 122 5.89 -15.41 -9.87
N PHE A 123 6.25 -14.69 -10.95
CA PHE A 123 5.33 -13.84 -11.71
C PHE A 123 4.19 -14.66 -12.35
N THR A 124 4.52 -15.71 -13.07
CA THR A 124 3.51 -16.57 -13.72
C THR A 124 2.58 -17.18 -12.68
N LYS A 125 3.11 -17.54 -11.52
CA LYS A 125 2.33 -18.11 -10.43
C LYS A 125 1.33 -17.10 -9.86
N ILE A 126 1.72 -15.85 -9.60
CA ILE A 126 0.78 -14.85 -9.08
C ILE A 126 -0.27 -14.49 -10.12
N GLN A 127 0.11 -14.31 -11.39
CA GLN A 127 -0.80 -13.97 -12.47
C GLN A 127 -1.90 -15.04 -12.63
N ASN A 128 -1.52 -16.30 -12.78
CA ASN A 128 -2.46 -17.41 -12.91
C ASN A 128 -3.33 -17.57 -11.66
N TYR A 129 -2.73 -17.45 -10.48
CA TYR A 129 -3.46 -17.58 -9.21
C TYR A 129 -4.55 -16.52 -9.06
N LEU A 130 -4.27 -15.27 -9.37
CA LEU A 130 -5.26 -14.20 -9.31
C LEU A 130 -6.34 -14.36 -10.38
N TYR A 131 -5.96 -14.79 -11.59
CA TYR A 131 -6.91 -15.08 -12.65
C TYR A 131 -7.88 -16.22 -12.27
N ASP A 132 -7.37 -17.31 -11.71
CA ASP A 132 -8.20 -18.45 -11.30
C ASP A 132 -9.24 -18.08 -10.21
N ILE A 133 -8.92 -17.10 -9.35
CA ILE A 133 -9.80 -16.66 -8.27
C ILE A 133 -10.80 -15.60 -8.72
N THR A 134 -10.36 -14.65 -9.54
CA THR A 134 -11.11 -13.43 -9.84
C THR A 134 -11.62 -13.35 -11.27
N GLY A 135 -11.00 -14.08 -12.20
CA GLY A 135 -11.20 -13.92 -13.64
C GLY A 135 -10.57 -12.66 -14.23
N GLU A 136 -9.83 -11.88 -13.42
CA GLU A 136 -9.18 -10.64 -13.85
C GLU A 136 -7.80 -10.93 -14.43
N ASP A 137 -7.52 -10.42 -15.63
CA ASP A 137 -6.21 -10.47 -16.25
C ASP A 137 -5.38 -9.26 -15.78
N CYS A 138 -4.43 -9.51 -14.88
CA CYS A 138 -3.65 -8.46 -14.22
C CYS A 138 -2.51 -7.97 -15.13
N HIS A 139 -2.52 -6.67 -15.48
CA HIS A 139 -1.52 -6.03 -16.33
C HIS A 139 -0.59 -5.06 -15.58
N TYR A 140 -0.65 -5.01 -14.27
CA TYR A 140 0.14 -4.10 -13.43
C TYR A 140 0.99 -4.86 -12.44
N TYR A 141 2.25 -4.47 -12.33
CA TYR A 141 3.21 -5.07 -11.42
C TYR A 141 3.94 -3.99 -10.61
N ARG A 142 4.25 -4.26 -9.35
CA ARG A 142 5.17 -3.48 -8.54
C ARG A 142 6.23 -4.39 -7.97
N PHE A 143 7.51 -4.04 -8.18
CA PHE A 143 8.62 -4.84 -7.67
C PHE A 143 8.71 -4.74 -6.14
N PRO A 144 8.76 -5.86 -5.38
CA PRO A 144 9.13 -5.82 -3.98
C PRO A 144 10.47 -5.12 -3.75
N GLY A 145 10.45 -4.00 -3.01
CA GLY A 145 11.62 -3.15 -2.79
C GLY A 145 11.98 -2.21 -3.94
N GLY A 146 11.10 -2.10 -4.96
CA GLY A 146 11.26 -1.18 -6.10
C GLY A 146 12.16 -1.71 -7.22
N SER A 147 12.04 -1.09 -8.40
CA SER A 147 12.82 -1.45 -9.61
C SER A 147 14.31 -1.07 -9.52
N SER A 148 14.69 -0.30 -8.51
CA SER A 148 16.07 0.12 -8.25
C SER A 148 16.73 -0.60 -7.07
N ASN A 149 16.10 -1.68 -6.54
CA ASN A 149 16.67 -2.45 -5.44
C ASN A 149 18.04 -3.05 -5.83
N GLN A 150 18.89 -3.25 -4.82
CA GLN A 150 20.27 -3.75 -4.99
C GLN A 150 20.46 -5.17 -4.45
N VAL A 151 19.37 -5.88 -4.18
CA VAL A 151 19.40 -7.25 -3.65
C VAL A 151 19.37 -8.31 -4.74
N SER A 152 19.08 -7.89 -5.99
CA SER A 152 19.04 -8.79 -7.13
C SER A 152 20.43 -9.23 -7.58
N ASN A 153 20.60 -10.52 -7.88
CA ASN A 153 21.78 -11.08 -8.52
C ASN A 153 21.77 -10.88 -10.05
N THR A 154 20.59 -10.57 -10.62
CA THR A 154 20.36 -10.30 -12.05
C THR A 154 20.12 -8.80 -12.26
N ASP A 155 20.53 -8.26 -13.42
CA ASP A 155 20.23 -6.85 -13.76
C ASP A 155 18.70 -6.64 -13.79
N MET A 156 18.20 -5.70 -13.04
CA MET A 156 16.76 -5.37 -12.98
C MET A 156 16.15 -5.08 -14.36
N LYS A 157 16.97 -4.67 -15.33
CA LYS A 157 16.52 -4.46 -16.71
C LYS A 157 16.04 -5.73 -17.39
N GLU A 158 16.54 -6.90 -17.01
CA GLU A 158 16.09 -8.18 -17.54
C GLU A 158 14.67 -8.49 -17.08
N PHE A 159 14.37 -8.26 -15.80
CA PHE A 159 13.02 -8.40 -15.25
C PHE A 159 12.04 -7.40 -15.88
N ILE A 160 12.46 -6.13 -16.03
CA ILE A 160 11.66 -5.09 -16.68
C ILE A 160 11.36 -5.46 -18.13
N LYS A 161 12.38 -5.97 -18.85
CA LYS A 161 12.19 -6.43 -20.21
C LYS A 161 11.18 -7.59 -20.29
N TYR A 162 11.30 -8.56 -19.38
CA TYR A 162 10.35 -9.68 -19.31
C TYR A 162 8.92 -9.18 -19.09
N LEU A 163 8.67 -8.29 -18.13
CA LEU A 163 7.33 -7.73 -17.90
C LEU A 163 6.77 -7.02 -19.15
N ASN A 164 7.61 -6.24 -19.83
CA ASN A 164 7.21 -5.57 -21.08
C ASN A 164 6.86 -6.57 -22.19
N ASP A 165 7.61 -7.68 -22.30
CA ASP A 165 7.33 -8.75 -23.26
C ASP A 165 6.01 -9.50 -22.93
N GLN A 166 5.55 -9.44 -21.68
CA GLN A 166 4.26 -9.97 -21.22
C GLN A 166 3.11 -8.93 -21.25
N ASP A 167 3.33 -7.74 -21.82
CA ASP A 167 2.37 -6.61 -21.84
C ASP A 167 1.95 -6.18 -20.42
N VAL A 168 2.89 -6.19 -19.48
CA VAL A 168 2.70 -5.78 -18.10
C VAL A 168 3.45 -4.49 -17.80
N THR A 169 2.74 -3.50 -17.31
CA THR A 169 3.31 -2.22 -16.87
C THR A 169 3.73 -2.31 -15.41
N TYR A 170 4.99 -1.94 -15.09
CA TYR A 170 5.43 -1.85 -13.71
C TYR A 170 5.35 -0.41 -13.18
N PHE A 171 5.22 -0.30 -11.85
CA PHE A 171 5.19 0.95 -11.10
C PHE A 171 6.21 0.91 -9.95
N ASP A 172 6.83 2.03 -9.66
CA ASP A 172 7.67 2.26 -8.48
C ASP A 172 6.92 3.04 -7.40
#